data_423c818d8c30b7f8b2b96486223c2e76
#
_entry.id   423c818d8c30b7f8b2b96486223c2e76
#
_cell.length_a   1.000
_cell.length_b   1.000
_cell.length_c   1.000
_cell.angle_alpha   90.00
_cell.angle_beta   90.00
_cell.angle_gamma   90.00
#
_symmetry.space_group_name_H-M   'P 1'
#
loop_
_entity.id
_entity.type
_entity.pdbx_description
1 polymer ?
#
loop_
_entity_poly.entity_id
_entity_poly.type
_entity_poly.pdbx_seq_one_letter_code
_entity_poly.pdbx_strand_id
1 'polypeptide(L)'
;MTGQAERVFELESLKNNEVLRYSSKIVAFTSGKGGTGKTFISVNLAYAISRLNKKVLFIDLDSNLSNANIMLNVVAGKTLYDFFTGRSLLHELITKYEPNLHFIFGDSGKSDYPKPKAEFIGQLFNQIRALQNDYDIVLLDTGAGAGEDVISVLLNADKNILVTTPEPTAVMDAYVIIKFLSSRNYSGEKMVIINKCVDSNDGEVTFNNLSLAANHFLKEKIDLLGEIKYDNTISKTIKAQELFIKKYQRTEVSLQILKTAKRLSEIIQVANINHPNKKSFL
;
A
#
# COMPACT_ATOMS: atom_id res chain seq x y z
N MET A 1 -16.02 -36.13 -28.72
CA MET A 1 -16.86 -34.92 -28.52
C MET A 1 -16.64 -34.27 -27.17
N THR A 2 -15.46 -34.36 -26.55
CA THR A 2 -15.14 -33.79 -25.22
C THR A 2 -14.42 -32.45 -25.24
N GLY A 3 -13.88 -32.01 -26.38
CA GLY A 3 -13.08 -30.80 -26.45
C GLY A 3 -13.84 -29.47 -26.58
N GLN A 4 -15.12 -29.48 -26.94
CA GLN A 4 -15.89 -28.24 -27.07
C GLN A 4 -16.46 -27.77 -25.73
N ALA A 5 -16.85 -28.68 -24.85
CA ALA A 5 -17.33 -28.34 -23.52
C ALA A 5 -16.21 -27.80 -22.62
N GLU A 6 -14.99 -28.37 -22.70
CA GLU A 6 -13.81 -27.84 -22.01
C GLU A 6 -13.40 -26.45 -22.49
N ARG A 7 -13.46 -26.21 -23.80
CA ARG A 7 -13.19 -24.86 -24.35
C ARG A 7 -14.24 -23.82 -23.97
N VAL A 8 -15.51 -24.21 -23.84
CA VAL A 8 -16.57 -23.34 -23.34
C VAL A 8 -16.36 -23.02 -21.86
N PHE A 9 -15.97 -24.02 -21.05
CA PHE A 9 -15.63 -23.81 -19.63
C PHE A 9 -14.39 -22.95 -19.44
N GLU A 10 -13.35 -23.11 -20.27
CA GLU A 10 -12.19 -22.21 -20.28
C GLU A 10 -12.55 -20.80 -20.71
N LEU A 11 -13.38 -20.62 -21.73
CA LEU A 11 -13.86 -19.32 -22.20
C LEU A 11 -14.80 -18.66 -21.20
N GLU A 12 -15.64 -19.41 -20.48
CA GLU A 12 -16.47 -18.89 -19.38
C GLU A 12 -15.62 -18.57 -18.14
N SER A 13 -14.58 -19.34 -17.83
CA SER A 13 -13.65 -19.01 -16.75
C SER A 13 -12.79 -17.78 -17.08
N LEU A 14 -12.41 -17.58 -18.35
CA LEU A 14 -11.73 -16.39 -18.83
C LEU A 14 -12.67 -15.16 -18.84
N LYS A 15 -13.94 -15.32 -19.25
CA LYS A 15 -14.94 -14.25 -19.14
C LYS A 15 -15.29 -13.92 -17.68
N ASN A 16 -15.40 -14.90 -16.82
CA ASN A 16 -15.60 -14.66 -15.38
C ASN A 16 -14.37 -14.00 -14.73
N ASN A 17 -13.16 -14.31 -15.19
CA ASN A 17 -11.95 -13.59 -14.78
C ASN A 17 -11.88 -12.14 -15.32
N GLU A 18 -12.48 -11.83 -16.47
CA GLU A 18 -12.63 -10.45 -16.94
C GLU A 18 -13.71 -9.66 -16.19
N VAL A 19 -14.75 -10.32 -15.67
CA VAL A 19 -15.83 -9.68 -14.89
C VAL A 19 -15.40 -9.38 -13.44
N LEU A 20 -14.34 -10.02 -12.91
CA LEU A 20 -13.77 -9.76 -11.58
C LEU A 20 -12.80 -8.55 -11.51
N ARG A 21 -12.64 -7.78 -12.57
CA ARG A 21 -11.78 -6.57 -12.62
C ARG A 21 -12.39 -5.32 -11.97
N TYR A 22 -13.15 -5.44 -10.86
CA TYR A 22 -13.89 -4.28 -10.34
C TYR A 22 -13.77 -4.05 -8.84
N SER A 23 -12.64 -3.55 -8.42
CA SER A 23 -12.51 -2.45 -7.46
C SER A 23 -11.03 -2.17 -7.25
N SER A 24 -10.60 -0.95 -7.55
CA SER A 24 -9.24 -0.44 -7.30
C SER A 24 -8.96 -0.38 -5.81
N LYS A 25 -8.77 -1.55 -5.18
CA LYS A 25 -8.70 -1.70 -3.73
C LYS A 25 -7.30 -1.95 -3.21
N ILE A 26 -6.34 -2.27 -4.09
CA ILE A 26 -4.97 -2.59 -3.70
C ILE A 26 -4.11 -1.33 -3.81
N VAL A 27 -3.67 -0.82 -2.68
CA VAL A 27 -2.86 0.40 -2.58
C VAL A 27 -1.51 0.07 -1.98
N ALA A 28 -0.43 0.33 -2.71
CA ALA A 28 0.92 0.11 -2.23
C ALA A 28 1.56 1.40 -1.72
N PHE A 29 2.17 1.32 -0.54
CA PHE A 29 3.01 2.37 0.02
C PHE A 29 4.47 2.08 -0.30
N THR A 30 5.18 3.08 -0.78
CA THR A 30 6.60 3.01 -1.10
C THR A 30 7.33 4.27 -0.69
N SER A 31 8.66 4.19 -0.63
CA SER A 31 9.54 5.33 -0.42
C SER A 31 10.87 5.09 -1.08
N GLY A 32 11.47 6.14 -1.64
CA GLY A 32 12.76 6.03 -2.32
C GLY A 32 13.93 5.67 -1.40
N LYS A 33 13.84 6.01 -0.11
CA LYS A 33 14.85 5.64 0.90
C LYS A 33 14.21 5.25 2.23
N GLY A 34 14.99 4.55 3.08
CA GLY A 34 14.59 4.25 4.44
C GLY A 34 14.47 5.50 5.32
N GLY A 35 13.69 5.41 6.37
CA GLY A 35 13.56 6.49 7.36
C GLY A 35 12.60 7.63 6.97
N THR A 36 11.93 7.61 5.83
CA THR A 36 10.90 8.61 5.46
C THR A 36 9.64 8.54 6.34
N GLY A 37 9.46 7.46 7.10
CA GLY A 37 8.28 7.23 7.94
C GLY A 37 7.15 6.47 7.23
N LYS A 38 7.44 5.79 6.12
CA LYS A 38 6.48 5.03 5.33
C LYS A 38 5.60 4.09 6.19
N THR A 39 6.20 3.15 6.92
CA THR A 39 5.48 2.19 7.77
C THR A 39 4.68 2.87 8.89
N PHE A 40 5.20 3.95 9.49
CA PHE A 40 4.43 4.74 10.46
C PHE A 40 3.16 5.32 9.82
N ILE A 41 3.28 5.93 8.63
CA ILE A 41 2.16 6.53 7.90
C ILE A 41 1.17 5.43 7.48
N SER A 42 1.63 4.36 6.85
CA SER A 42 0.77 3.30 6.30
C SER A 42 -0.03 2.59 7.39
N VAL A 43 0.57 2.24 8.52
CA VAL A 43 -0.10 1.60 9.66
C VAL A 43 -1.12 2.54 10.32
N ASN A 44 -0.77 3.82 10.54
CA ASN A 44 -1.71 4.77 11.12
C ASN A 44 -2.86 5.11 10.16
N LEU A 45 -2.63 5.17 8.85
CA LEU A 45 -3.68 5.30 7.84
C LEU A 45 -4.60 4.07 7.81
N ALA A 46 -4.04 2.85 7.91
CA ALA A 46 -4.83 1.62 7.99
C ALA A 46 -5.82 1.67 9.16
N TYR A 47 -5.33 2.07 10.33
CA TYR A 47 -6.19 2.24 11.50
C TYR A 47 -7.22 3.36 11.29
N ALA A 48 -6.82 4.52 10.79
CA ALA A 48 -7.74 5.63 10.54
C ALA A 48 -8.87 5.26 9.57
N ILE A 49 -8.55 4.52 8.50
CA ILE A 49 -9.52 4.03 7.51
C ILE A 49 -10.48 3.01 8.15
N SER A 50 -9.98 2.11 8.98
CA SER A 50 -10.83 1.13 9.67
C SER A 50 -11.85 1.80 10.61
N ARG A 51 -11.52 2.98 11.17
CA ARG A 51 -12.43 3.80 11.98
C ARG A 51 -13.52 4.50 11.16
N LEU A 52 -13.39 4.54 9.83
CA LEU A 52 -14.43 4.98 8.89
C LEU A 52 -15.39 3.84 8.48
N ASN A 53 -15.48 2.76 9.27
CA ASN A 53 -16.25 1.55 8.99
C ASN A 53 -15.85 0.86 7.68
N LYS A 54 -14.57 0.96 7.29
CA LYS A 54 -13.99 0.23 6.17
C LYS A 54 -13.20 -0.96 6.67
N LYS A 55 -13.42 -2.12 6.07
CA LYS A 55 -12.67 -3.34 6.38
C LYS A 55 -11.33 -3.30 5.65
N VAL A 56 -10.25 -3.23 6.39
CA VAL A 56 -8.87 -3.04 5.91
C VAL A 56 -8.05 -4.30 6.12
N LEU A 57 -7.36 -4.74 5.08
CA LEU A 57 -6.27 -5.70 5.17
C LEU A 57 -4.95 -4.95 4.95
N PHE A 58 -4.05 -5.03 5.91
CA PHE A 58 -2.69 -4.49 5.80
C PHE A 58 -1.69 -5.63 5.65
N ILE A 59 -0.81 -5.54 4.65
CA ILE A 59 0.23 -6.54 4.39
C ILE A 59 1.58 -5.87 4.44
N ASP A 60 2.43 -6.28 5.38
CA ASP A 60 3.81 -5.80 5.50
C ASP A 60 4.72 -6.63 4.59
N LEU A 61 5.08 -6.07 3.44
CA LEU A 61 5.94 -6.67 2.42
C LEU A 61 7.42 -6.30 2.56
N ASP A 62 7.82 -5.61 3.63
CA ASP A 62 9.23 -5.33 3.88
C ASP A 62 9.96 -6.61 4.31
N SER A 63 10.55 -7.31 3.34
CA SER A 63 11.25 -8.58 3.56
C SER A 63 12.53 -8.46 4.38
N ASN A 64 13.08 -7.25 4.51
CA ASN A 64 14.34 -7.04 5.21
C ASN A 64 14.14 -6.63 6.67
N LEU A 65 13.15 -5.79 6.93
CA LEU A 65 12.91 -5.20 8.24
C LEU A 65 11.40 -4.99 8.46
N SER A 66 10.64 -6.09 8.49
CA SER A 66 9.23 -6.01 8.90
C SER A 66 9.14 -5.35 10.28
N ASN A 67 8.45 -4.21 10.34
CA ASN A 67 8.39 -3.39 11.55
C ASN A 67 6.95 -3.14 12.04
N ALA A 68 5.94 -3.48 11.24
CA ALA A 68 4.54 -3.21 11.59
C ALA A 68 4.12 -3.99 12.84
N ASN A 69 4.53 -5.26 12.97
CA ASN A 69 4.25 -6.09 14.15
C ASN A 69 4.91 -5.53 15.42
N ILE A 70 6.14 -5.01 15.30
CA ILE A 70 6.87 -4.39 16.41
C ILE A 70 6.18 -3.09 16.83
N MET A 71 5.79 -2.24 15.87
CA MET A 71 5.10 -0.97 16.14
C MET A 71 3.75 -1.17 16.83
N LEU A 72 3.09 -2.30 16.60
CA LEU A 72 1.78 -2.62 17.14
C LEU A 72 1.85 -3.49 18.40
N ASN A 73 3.04 -3.91 18.81
CA ASN A 73 3.26 -4.89 19.89
C ASN A 73 2.45 -6.17 19.67
N VAL A 74 2.49 -6.70 18.44
CA VAL A 74 1.75 -7.92 18.06
C VAL A 74 2.74 -9.03 17.74
N VAL A 75 2.48 -10.22 18.31
CA VAL A 75 3.19 -11.44 17.95
C VAL A 75 2.40 -12.15 16.85
N ALA A 76 2.96 -12.25 15.66
CA ALA A 76 2.36 -12.99 14.55
C ALA A 76 2.56 -14.50 14.76
N GLY A 77 1.53 -15.30 14.54
CA GLY A 77 1.64 -16.76 14.59
C GLY A 77 2.29 -17.32 13.32
N LYS A 78 1.81 -16.87 12.16
CA LYS A 78 2.34 -17.16 10.83
C LYS A 78 2.66 -15.86 10.11
N THR A 79 3.66 -15.87 9.24
CA THR A 79 4.17 -14.69 8.55
C THR A 79 4.29 -14.92 7.04
N LEU A 80 4.60 -13.90 6.27
CA LEU A 80 4.86 -14.05 4.83
C LEU A 80 5.98 -15.05 4.52
N TYR A 81 6.89 -15.32 5.45
CA TYR A 81 7.88 -16.39 5.31
C TYR A 81 7.21 -17.76 5.11
N ASP A 82 6.13 -18.05 5.87
CA ASP A 82 5.42 -19.34 5.74
C ASP A 82 4.70 -19.44 4.39
N PHE A 83 4.22 -18.31 3.87
CA PHE A 83 3.64 -18.24 2.53
C PHE A 83 4.71 -18.47 1.44
N PHE A 84 5.81 -17.72 1.47
CA PHE A 84 6.87 -17.81 0.46
C PHE A 84 7.64 -19.15 0.49
N THR A 85 7.62 -19.86 1.61
CA THR A 85 8.17 -21.22 1.73
C THR A 85 7.15 -22.33 1.44
N GLY A 86 5.92 -21.97 1.05
CA GLY A 86 4.86 -22.93 0.71
C GLY A 86 4.25 -23.66 1.92
N ARG A 87 4.52 -23.20 3.15
CA ARG A 87 4.00 -23.81 4.38
C ARG A 87 2.57 -23.40 4.70
N SER A 88 2.10 -22.29 4.15
CA SER A 88 0.77 -21.75 4.42
C SER A 88 0.23 -20.98 3.23
N LEU A 89 -1.10 -20.94 3.13
CA LEU A 89 -1.81 -20.06 2.20
C LEU A 89 -1.93 -18.65 2.81
N LEU A 90 -2.08 -17.62 1.98
CA LEU A 90 -2.08 -16.23 2.41
C LEU A 90 -3.17 -15.92 3.46
N HIS A 91 -4.37 -16.49 3.29
CA HIS A 91 -5.47 -16.27 4.22
C HIS A 91 -5.22 -16.83 5.63
N GLU A 92 -4.35 -17.85 5.77
CA GLU A 92 -4.00 -18.44 7.07
C GLU A 92 -3.06 -17.54 7.89
N LEU A 93 -2.44 -16.52 7.26
CA LEU A 93 -1.54 -15.57 7.89
C LEU A 93 -2.29 -14.40 8.53
N ILE A 94 -3.61 -14.29 8.30
CA ILE A 94 -4.39 -13.13 8.73
C ILE A 94 -4.47 -13.08 10.25
N THR A 95 -3.92 -12.02 10.81
CA THR A 95 -4.00 -11.65 12.22
C THR A 95 -5.04 -10.55 12.40
N LYS A 96 -6.10 -10.82 13.18
CA LYS A 96 -7.14 -9.82 13.48
C LYS A 96 -6.64 -8.91 14.60
N TYR A 97 -6.50 -7.62 14.31
CA TYR A 97 -6.06 -6.60 15.29
C TYR A 97 -7.24 -5.81 15.88
N GLU A 98 -8.16 -5.37 15.03
CA GLU A 98 -9.42 -4.71 15.39
C GLU A 98 -10.54 -5.31 14.50
N PRO A 99 -11.82 -5.11 14.79
CA PRO A 99 -12.92 -5.71 14.01
C PRO A 99 -12.84 -5.44 12.50
N ASN A 100 -12.38 -4.25 12.13
CA ASN A 100 -12.25 -3.82 10.73
C ASN A 100 -10.80 -3.65 10.28
N LEU A 101 -9.80 -4.12 11.04
CA LEU A 101 -8.39 -4.00 10.70
C LEU A 101 -7.67 -5.31 10.95
N HIS A 102 -7.24 -5.93 9.88
CA HIS A 102 -6.49 -7.17 9.90
C HIS A 102 -5.11 -6.98 9.29
N PHE A 103 -4.15 -7.76 9.74
CA PHE A 103 -2.75 -7.71 9.29
C PHE A 103 -2.28 -9.05 8.77
N ILE A 104 -1.40 -8.99 7.77
CA ILE A 104 -0.46 -10.04 7.42
C ILE A 104 0.94 -9.45 7.63
N PHE A 105 1.70 -10.06 8.51
CA PHE A 105 3.03 -9.55 8.85
C PHE A 105 4.10 -10.22 8.01
N GLY A 106 5.13 -9.43 7.68
CA GLY A 106 6.40 -9.94 7.21
C GLY A 106 7.18 -10.62 8.33
N ASP A 107 8.36 -11.07 8.02
CA ASP A 107 9.30 -11.62 8.99
C ASP A 107 10.61 -10.84 8.92
N SER A 108 11.27 -10.63 10.04
CA SER A 108 12.54 -9.94 10.10
C SER A 108 13.63 -10.86 10.64
N GLY A 109 14.82 -10.77 10.05
CA GLY A 109 16.02 -11.43 10.59
C GLY A 109 16.19 -12.90 10.16
N LYS A 110 15.44 -13.43 9.22
CA LYS A 110 15.69 -14.75 8.64
C LYS A 110 16.69 -14.64 7.49
N SER A 111 17.87 -15.25 7.65
CA SER A 111 18.93 -15.24 6.62
C SER A 111 18.57 -15.98 5.34
N ASP A 112 17.58 -16.88 5.42
CA ASP A 112 17.05 -17.70 4.33
C ASP A 112 15.72 -17.18 3.77
N TYR A 113 15.38 -15.91 4.05
CA TYR A 113 14.15 -15.31 3.51
C TYR A 113 14.18 -15.35 1.98
N PRO A 114 13.19 -15.99 1.33
CA PRO A 114 13.18 -16.08 -0.12
C PRO A 114 13.07 -14.67 -0.71
N LYS A 115 14.08 -14.27 -1.51
CA LYS A 115 13.93 -13.02 -2.28
C LYS A 115 12.75 -13.20 -3.23
N PRO A 116 11.73 -12.33 -3.15
CA PRO A 116 10.55 -12.47 -4.00
C PRO A 116 10.96 -12.34 -5.48
N LYS A 117 11.00 -13.46 -6.17
CA LYS A 117 11.11 -13.47 -7.64
C LYS A 117 9.77 -13.03 -8.22
N ALA A 118 9.76 -12.54 -9.47
CA ALA A 118 8.55 -12.07 -10.14
C ALA A 118 7.39 -13.12 -10.10
N GLU A 119 7.71 -14.40 -10.16
CA GLU A 119 6.73 -15.50 -10.05
C GLU A 119 6.04 -15.53 -8.68
N PHE A 120 6.77 -15.29 -7.59
CA PHE A 120 6.20 -15.21 -6.25
C PHE A 120 5.32 -13.98 -6.05
N ILE A 121 5.68 -12.86 -6.66
CA ILE A 121 4.85 -11.65 -6.65
C ILE A 121 3.53 -11.92 -7.39
N GLY A 122 3.57 -12.59 -8.54
CA GLY A 122 2.36 -13.00 -9.26
C GLY A 122 1.44 -13.90 -8.42
N GLN A 123 1.99 -14.91 -7.76
CA GLN A 123 1.23 -15.79 -6.86
C GLN A 123 0.65 -15.02 -5.66
N LEU A 124 1.43 -14.13 -5.05
CA LEU A 124 0.97 -13.28 -3.96
C LEU A 124 -0.22 -12.43 -4.39
N PHE A 125 -0.13 -11.73 -5.52
CA PHE A 125 -1.22 -10.88 -6.02
C PHE A 125 -2.48 -11.68 -6.39
N ASN A 126 -2.34 -12.90 -6.92
CA ASN A 126 -3.49 -13.77 -7.18
C ASN A 126 -4.24 -14.09 -5.88
N GLN A 127 -3.53 -14.38 -4.78
CA GLN A 127 -4.15 -14.64 -3.49
C GLN A 127 -4.69 -13.35 -2.83
N ILE A 128 -3.99 -12.21 -2.96
CA ILE A 128 -4.51 -10.91 -2.50
C ILE A 128 -5.83 -10.58 -3.23
N ARG A 129 -5.90 -10.81 -4.54
CA ARG A 129 -7.13 -10.56 -5.33
C ARG A 129 -8.28 -11.49 -4.91
N ALA A 130 -8.00 -12.70 -4.50
CA ALA A 130 -9.02 -13.59 -3.94
C ALA A 130 -9.55 -13.06 -2.60
N LEU A 131 -8.68 -12.48 -1.75
CA LEU A 131 -9.06 -11.90 -0.45
C LEU A 131 -9.72 -10.53 -0.56
N GLN A 132 -9.48 -9.77 -1.64
CA GLN A 132 -9.98 -8.39 -1.76
C GLN A 132 -11.50 -8.27 -1.72
N ASN A 133 -12.26 -9.33 -1.97
CA ASN A 133 -13.72 -9.32 -1.86
C ASN A 133 -14.20 -9.24 -0.40
N ASP A 134 -13.36 -9.67 0.55
CA ASP A 134 -13.64 -9.63 1.98
C ASP A 134 -13.26 -8.30 2.63
N TYR A 135 -12.59 -7.41 1.89
CA TYR A 135 -12.07 -6.13 2.37
C TYR A 135 -12.49 -4.98 1.46
N ASP A 136 -12.69 -3.80 2.06
CA ASP A 136 -12.91 -2.55 1.31
C ASP A 136 -11.61 -2.03 0.68
N ILE A 137 -10.47 -2.28 1.34
CA ILE A 137 -9.15 -1.84 0.89
C ILE A 137 -8.06 -2.81 1.38
N VAL A 138 -7.09 -3.07 0.52
CA VAL A 138 -5.85 -3.78 0.85
C VAL A 138 -4.69 -2.80 0.76
N LEU A 139 -3.97 -2.61 1.85
CA LEU A 139 -2.79 -1.74 1.94
C LEU A 139 -1.53 -2.59 1.98
N LEU A 140 -0.61 -2.32 1.08
CA LEU A 140 0.68 -3.00 0.98
C LEU A 140 1.78 -2.05 1.43
N ASP A 141 2.55 -2.40 2.45
CA ASP A 141 3.72 -1.64 2.89
C ASP A 141 4.98 -2.31 2.33
N THR A 142 5.64 -1.70 1.34
CA THR A 142 6.80 -2.31 0.66
C THR A 142 8.11 -2.00 1.40
N GLY A 143 9.20 -2.62 1.01
CA GLY A 143 10.53 -2.15 1.37
C GLY A 143 10.82 -0.74 0.82
N ALA A 144 11.87 -0.11 1.32
CA ALA A 144 12.35 1.16 0.78
C ALA A 144 13.26 0.96 -0.44
N GLY A 145 13.33 1.98 -1.30
CA GLY A 145 14.16 1.97 -2.51
C GLY A 145 13.43 1.52 -3.76
N ALA A 146 14.21 1.33 -4.83
CA ALA A 146 13.71 0.99 -6.16
C ALA A 146 14.19 -0.40 -6.62
N GLY A 147 14.29 -1.36 -5.68
CA GLY A 147 14.60 -2.75 -5.99
C GLY A 147 13.56 -3.38 -6.91
N GLU A 148 13.95 -4.39 -7.69
CA GLU A 148 13.03 -5.07 -8.63
C GLU A 148 11.83 -5.71 -7.91
N ASP A 149 12.01 -6.18 -6.70
CA ASP A 149 10.96 -6.69 -5.82
C ASP A 149 9.92 -5.61 -5.48
N VAL A 150 10.39 -4.43 -5.04
CA VAL A 150 9.53 -3.27 -4.75
C VAL A 150 8.80 -2.83 -6.01
N ILE A 151 9.51 -2.61 -7.11
CA ILE A 151 8.91 -2.17 -8.37
C ILE A 151 7.88 -3.18 -8.88
N SER A 152 8.14 -4.48 -8.75
CA SER A 152 7.18 -5.52 -9.13
C SER A 152 5.89 -5.44 -8.30
N VAL A 153 5.96 -5.15 -7.01
CA VAL A 153 4.76 -4.91 -6.18
C VAL A 153 4.01 -3.68 -6.67
N LEU A 154 4.72 -2.56 -6.90
CA LEU A 154 4.10 -1.31 -7.35
C LEU A 154 3.38 -1.43 -8.70
N LEU A 155 3.95 -2.20 -9.63
CA LEU A 155 3.36 -2.45 -10.95
C LEU A 155 2.07 -3.28 -10.89
N ASN A 156 1.89 -4.09 -9.86
CA ASN A 156 0.70 -4.93 -9.66
C ASN A 156 -0.37 -4.29 -8.77
N ALA A 157 -0.05 -3.21 -8.06
CA ALA A 157 -1.00 -2.44 -7.25
C ALA A 157 -1.90 -1.56 -8.13
N ASP A 158 -3.13 -1.30 -7.68
CA ASP A 158 -4.06 -0.43 -8.40
C ASP A 158 -3.66 1.05 -8.26
N LYS A 159 -3.11 1.42 -7.10
CA LYS A 159 -2.64 2.77 -6.78
C LYS A 159 -1.34 2.71 -5.97
N ASN A 160 -0.47 3.69 -6.17
CA ASN A 160 0.77 3.82 -5.43
C ASN A 160 0.82 5.12 -4.63
N ILE A 161 1.20 5.03 -3.36
CA ILE A 161 1.44 6.17 -2.47
C ILE A 161 2.93 6.23 -2.16
N LEU A 162 3.58 7.30 -2.63
CA LEU A 162 4.97 7.58 -2.35
C LEU A 162 5.08 8.43 -1.09
N VAL A 163 5.77 7.93 -0.08
CA VAL A 163 6.07 8.69 1.14
C VAL A 163 7.49 9.26 1.02
N THR A 164 7.60 10.57 1.03
CA THR A 164 8.87 11.29 1.00
C THR A 164 8.93 12.36 2.07
N THR A 165 10.06 13.06 2.20
CA THR A 165 10.29 14.17 3.13
C THR A 165 10.78 15.39 2.35
N PRO A 166 10.79 16.59 2.94
CA PRO A 166 11.33 17.79 2.30
C PRO A 166 12.83 17.73 1.98
N GLU A 167 13.54 16.72 2.47
CA GLU A 167 14.96 16.55 2.18
C GLU A 167 15.21 16.34 0.67
N PRO A 168 16.11 17.11 0.03
CA PRO A 168 16.38 17.03 -1.41
C PRO A 168 16.69 15.61 -1.91
N THR A 169 17.46 14.84 -1.12
CA THR A 169 17.77 13.44 -1.47
C THR A 169 16.55 12.54 -1.46
N ALA A 170 15.63 12.72 -0.50
CA ALA A 170 14.39 11.94 -0.45
C ALA A 170 13.45 12.28 -1.63
N VAL A 171 13.41 13.54 -2.04
CA VAL A 171 12.65 13.99 -3.23
C VAL A 171 13.23 13.37 -4.50
N MET A 172 14.55 13.36 -4.65
CA MET A 172 15.21 12.71 -5.79
C MET A 172 14.95 11.21 -5.83
N ASP A 173 15.01 10.54 -4.69
CA ASP A 173 14.71 9.10 -4.60
C ASP A 173 13.23 8.80 -4.92
N ALA A 174 12.30 9.67 -4.51
CA ALA A 174 10.89 9.59 -4.90
C ALA A 174 10.72 9.78 -6.43
N TYR A 175 11.42 10.75 -7.03
CA TYR A 175 11.43 10.94 -8.48
C TYR A 175 11.93 9.68 -9.22
N VAL A 176 12.95 9.00 -8.71
CA VAL A 176 13.46 7.75 -9.30
C VAL A 176 12.38 6.65 -9.32
N ILE A 177 11.59 6.51 -8.24
CA ILE A 177 10.45 5.57 -8.22
C ILE A 177 9.43 5.92 -9.32
N ILE A 178 9.04 7.20 -9.44
CA ILE A 178 8.10 7.65 -10.49
C ILE A 178 8.67 7.34 -11.88
N LYS A 179 9.95 7.59 -12.11
CA LYS A 179 10.64 7.29 -13.37
C LYS A 179 10.60 5.80 -13.70
N PHE A 180 10.83 4.90 -12.72
CA PHE A 180 10.73 3.45 -12.96
C PHE A 180 9.31 3.02 -13.30
N LEU A 181 8.29 3.55 -12.61
CA LEU A 181 6.90 3.27 -12.91
C LEU A 181 6.52 3.76 -14.32
N SER A 182 6.93 4.97 -14.69
CA SER A 182 6.73 5.55 -16.02
C SER A 182 7.37 4.71 -17.11
N SER A 183 8.65 4.34 -16.95
CA SER A 183 9.39 3.54 -17.92
C SER A 183 8.81 2.14 -18.16
N ARG A 184 8.01 1.63 -17.21
CA ARG A 184 7.29 0.36 -17.29
C ARG A 184 5.80 0.51 -17.64
N ASN A 185 5.40 1.71 -18.11
CA ASN A 185 4.03 2.03 -18.52
C ASN A 185 2.98 1.76 -17.44
N TYR A 186 3.30 2.00 -16.18
CA TYR A 186 2.33 1.88 -15.11
C TYR A 186 1.23 2.95 -15.25
N SER A 187 0.00 2.51 -15.44
CA SER A 187 -1.16 3.38 -15.69
C SER A 187 -1.96 3.74 -14.42
N GLY A 188 -1.64 3.13 -13.28
CA GLY A 188 -2.33 3.42 -12.02
C GLY A 188 -2.01 4.80 -11.47
N GLU A 189 -2.84 5.27 -10.55
CA GLU A 189 -2.65 6.57 -9.90
C GLU A 189 -1.41 6.57 -9.01
N LYS A 190 -0.68 7.68 -9.06
CA LYS A 190 0.52 7.96 -8.27
C LYS A 190 0.22 9.11 -7.33
N MET A 191 0.15 8.83 -6.05
CA MET A 191 -0.10 9.82 -5.01
C MET A 191 1.13 10.01 -4.14
N VAL A 192 1.27 11.18 -3.54
CA VAL A 192 2.42 11.52 -2.70
C VAL A 192 1.96 11.99 -1.32
N ILE A 193 2.65 11.52 -0.30
CA ILE A 193 2.56 12.07 1.06
C ILE A 193 3.93 12.69 1.38
N ILE A 194 3.92 13.98 1.74
CA ILE A 194 5.10 14.66 2.24
C ILE A 194 5.07 14.55 3.77
N ASN A 195 6.02 13.81 4.32
CA ASN A 195 6.13 13.59 5.76
C ASN A 195 7.25 14.42 6.37
N LYS A 196 7.21 14.60 7.69
CA LYS A 196 8.21 15.35 8.47
C LYS A 196 8.37 16.82 8.03
N CYS A 197 7.28 17.45 7.60
CA CYS A 197 7.27 18.89 7.33
C CYS A 197 7.50 19.66 8.63
N VAL A 198 8.46 20.57 8.63
CA VAL A 198 8.77 21.44 9.78
C VAL A 198 8.07 22.76 9.61
N ASP A 199 8.24 23.41 8.48
CA ASP A 199 7.61 24.67 8.14
C ASP A 199 6.26 24.46 7.46
N SER A 200 5.39 25.49 7.55
CA SER A 200 4.02 25.43 6.99
C SER A 200 3.97 25.20 5.48
N ASN A 201 5.01 25.58 4.76
CA ASN A 201 5.07 25.49 3.29
C ASN A 201 5.91 24.32 2.78
N ASP A 202 6.58 23.59 3.67
CA ASP A 202 7.47 22.47 3.29
C ASP A 202 6.78 21.46 2.39
N GLY A 203 5.56 21.09 2.75
CA GLY A 203 4.78 20.10 2.03
C GLY A 203 4.45 20.57 0.61
N GLU A 204 3.87 21.78 0.50
CA GLU A 204 3.47 22.35 -0.78
C GLU A 204 4.67 22.58 -1.71
N VAL A 205 5.74 23.19 -1.21
CA VAL A 205 6.95 23.46 -1.99
C VAL A 205 7.59 22.14 -2.48
N THR A 206 7.71 21.17 -1.59
CA THR A 206 8.28 19.87 -1.92
C THR A 206 7.45 19.15 -2.99
N PHE A 207 6.13 19.11 -2.82
CA PHE A 207 5.24 18.49 -3.77
C PHE A 207 5.29 19.19 -5.13
N ASN A 208 5.25 20.53 -5.17
CA ASN A 208 5.29 21.32 -6.41
C ASN A 208 6.60 21.03 -7.19
N ASN A 209 7.74 20.99 -6.52
CA ASN A 209 9.02 20.67 -7.14
C ASN A 209 9.02 19.27 -7.75
N LEU A 210 8.56 18.26 -7.00
CA LEU A 210 8.47 16.88 -7.47
C LEU A 210 7.48 16.75 -8.64
N SER A 211 6.32 17.39 -8.54
CA SER A 211 5.27 17.37 -9.56
C SER A 211 5.72 18.05 -10.85
N LEU A 212 6.40 19.20 -10.76
CA LEU A 212 6.98 19.86 -11.92
C LEU A 212 8.02 18.99 -12.62
N ALA A 213 8.92 18.35 -11.86
CA ALA A 213 9.92 17.44 -12.42
C ALA A 213 9.27 16.22 -13.08
N ALA A 214 8.30 15.59 -12.44
CA ALA A 214 7.58 14.43 -12.99
C ALA A 214 6.83 14.80 -14.29
N ASN A 215 6.14 15.93 -14.30
CA ASN A 215 5.42 16.38 -15.48
C ASN A 215 6.37 16.81 -16.61
N HIS A 216 7.42 17.57 -16.29
CA HIS A 216 8.33 18.09 -17.32
C HIS A 216 9.13 17.00 -18.03
N PHE A 217 9.75 16.10 -17.26
CA PHE A 217 10.68 15.10 -17.78
C PHE A 217 10.02 13.76 -18.13
N LEU A 218 8.96 13.37 -17.40
CA LEU A 218 8.35 12.05 -17.56
C LEU A 218 6.95 12.10 -18.17
N LYS A 219 6.35 13.29 -18.28
CA LYS A 219 4.94 13.49 -18.68
C LYS A 219 3.96 12.77 -17.75
N GLU A 220 4.38 12.59 -16.51
CA GLU A 220 3.59 11.91 -15.47
C GLU A 220 2.86 12.92 -14.60
N LYS A 221 1.60 12.60 -14.31
CA LYS A 221 0.81 13.31 -13.31
C LYS A 221 0.92 12.57 -11.99
N ILE A 222 1.16 13.33 -10.93
CA ILE A 222 1.10 12.85 -9.54
C ILE A 222 0.17 13.74 -8.74
N ASP A 223 -0.45 13.22 -7.69
CA ASP A 223 -1.40 13.95 -6.85
C ASP A 223 -0.91 14.01 -5.40
N LEU A 224 -0.99 15.17 -4.76
CA LEU A 224 -0.71 15.29 -3.33
C LEU A 224 -1.85 14.66 -2.53
N LEU A 225 -1.58 13.60 -1.79
CA LEU A 225 -2.56 12.95 -0.92
C LEU A 225 -2.65 13.61 0.45
N GLY A 226 -1.50 13.98 1.02
CA GLY A 226 -1.44 14.61 2.33
C GLY A 226 -0.05 15.12 2.69
N GLU A 227 -0.04 15.95 3.73
CA GLU A 227 1.17 16.51 4.35
C GLU A 227 1.12 16.19 5.83
N ILE A 228 2.23 15.71 6.39
CA ILE A 228 2.32 15.30 7.79
C ILE A 228 3.47 16.06 8.43
N LYS A 229 3.18 16.80 9.49
CA LYS A 229 4.19 17.53 10.23
C LYS A 229 5.15 16.64 11.00
N TYR A 230 6.33 17.16 11.22
CA TYR A 230 7.29 16.56 12.13
C TYR A 230 6.79 16.70 13.57
N ASP A 231 6.82 15.60 14.32
CA ASP A 231 6.45 15.59 15.75
C ASP A 231 7.36 14.63 16.51
N ASN A 232 8.06 15.15 17.50
CA ASN A 232 8.98 14.39 18.35
C ASN A 232 8.29 13.28 19.15
N THR A 233 6.97 13.38 19.38
CA THR A 233 6.20 12.36 20.12
C THR A 233 6.04 11.07 19.32
N ILE A 234 6.16 11.12 17.99
CA ILE A 234 6.13 9.94 17.12
C ILE A 234 7.22 8.93 17.52
N SER A 235 8.44 9.42 17.73
CA SER A 235 9.56 8.55 18.17
C SER A 235 9.30 7.89 19.52
N LYS A 236 8.58 8.57 20.42
CA LYS A 236 8.22 8.02 21.74
C LYS A 236 7.17 6.91 21.61
N THR A 237 6.18 7.06 20.72
CA THR A 237 5.17 6.00 20.50
C THR A 237 5.75 4.78 19.83
N ILE A 238 6.65 4.96 18.85
CA ILE A 238 7.33 3.85 18.21
C ILE A 238 8.14 3.05 19.23
N LYS A 239 8.89 3.73 20.11
CA LYS A 239 9.65 3.09 21.20
C LYS A 239 8.73 2.39 22.22
N ALA A 240 7.55 2.94 22.48
CA ALA A 240 6.56 2.37 23.37
C ALA A 240 5.71 1.25 22.71
N GLN A 241 5.93 1.00 21.40
CA GLN A 241 5.14 0.03 20.61
C GLN A 241 3.63 0.30 20.66
N GLU A 242 3.25 1.58 20.55
CA GLU A 242 1.88 2.03 20.63
C GLU A 242 1.47 2.72 19.33
N LEU A 243 0.25 2.51 18.89
CA LEU A 243 -0.27 3.16 17.70
C LEU A 243 -0.51 4.65 17.98
N PHE A 244 0.17 5.53 17.23
CA PHE A 244 0.20 6.97 17.47
C PHE A 244 -1.20 7.59 17.49
N ILE A 245 -1.98 7.37 16.44
CA ILE A 245 -3.31 7.96 16.29
C ILE A 245 -4.33 7.47 17.35
N LYS A 246 -4.10 6.28 17.90
CA LYS A 246 -4.92 5.73 19.01
C LYS A 246 -4.59 6.43 20.33
N LYS A 247 -3.31 6.76 20.55
CA LYS A 247 -2.82 7.39 21.78
C LYS A 247 -2.98 8.92 21.78
N TYR A 248 -2.66 9.56 20.66
CA TYR A 248 -2.63 11.03 20.51
C TYR A 248 -3.70 11.54 19.54
N GLN A 249 -4.98 11.29 19.85
CA GLN A 249 -6.10 11.50 18.92
C GLN A 249 -6.30 12.95 18.45
N ARG A 250 -5.84 13.95 19.23
CA ARG A 250 -6.11 15.37 18.99
C ARG A 250 -4.88 16.18 18.57
N THR A 251 -3.77 15.54 18.30
CA THR A 251 -2.57 16.24 17.80
C THR A 251 -2.76 16.63 16.34
N GLU A 252 -2.01 17.63 15.89
CA GLU A 252 -2.04 18.07 14.49
C GLU A 252 -1.71 16.91 13.54
N VAL A 253 -0.70 16.11 13.86
CA VAL A 253 -0.32 14.91 13.09
C VAL A 253 -1.50 13.93 12.97
N SER A 254 -2.20 13.66 14.05
CA SER A 254 -3.37 12.76 14.01
C SER A 254 -4.50 13.31 13.15
N LEU A 255 -4.76 14.62 13.21
CA LEU A 255 -5.77 15.26 12.36
C LEU A 255 -5.36 15.22 10.88
N GLN A 256 -4.08 15.40 10.56
CA GLN A 256 -3.55 15.28 9.21
C GLN A 256 -3.67 13.85 8.69
N ILE A 257 -3.36 12.84 9.50
CA ILE A 257 -3.54 11.42 9.14
C ILE A 257 -5.02 11.10 8.91
N LEU A 258 -5.93 11.57 9.77
CA LEU A 258 -7.38 11.38 9.59
C LEU A 258 -7.90 12.03 8.31
N LYS A 259 -7.46 13.26 8.00
CA LYS A 259 -7.79 13.96 6.74
C LYS A 259 -7.30 13.18 5.52
N THR A 260 -6.06 12.68 5.58
CA THR A 260 -5.46 11.87 4.51
C THR A 260 -6.18 10.55 4.32
N ALA A 261 -6.57 9.87 5.41
CA ALA A 261 -7.33 8.64 5.39
C ALA A 261 -8.73 8.83 4.77
N LYS A 262 -9.43 9.91 5.13
CA LYS A 262 -10.72 10.25 4.55
C LYS A 262 -10.60 10.48 3.04
N ARG A 263 -9.63 11.28 2.61
CA ARG A 263 -9.38 11.55 1.19
C ARG A 263 -9.05 10.28 0.41
N LEU A 264 -8.20 9.39 0.94
CA LEU A 264 -7.88 8.11 0.30
C LEU A 264 -9.14 7.24 0.17
N SER A 265 -9.96 7.16 1.21
CA SER A 265 -11.21 6.41 1.19
C SER A 265 -12.19 6.93 0.13
N GLU A 266 -12.30 8.24 -0.05
CA GLU A 266 -13.14 8.88 -1.07
C GLU A 266 -12.63 8.56 -2.48
N ILE A 267 -11.32 8.65 -2.74
CA ILE A 267 -10.70 8.31 -4.03
C ILE A 267 -11.00 6.85 -4.43
N ILE A 268 -10.91 5.93 -3.47
CA ILE A 268 -11.18 4.51 -3.71
C ILE A 268 -12.67 4.28 -3.99
N GLN A 269 -13.59 4.98 -3.30
CA GLN A 269 -15.02 4.87 -3.52
C GLN A 269 -15.46 5.40 -4.88
N VAL A 270 -14.93 6.54 -5.32
CA VAL A 270 -15.25 7.15 -6.62
C VAL A 270 -14.82 6.23 -7.77
N ALA A 271 -13.67 5.57 -7.64
CA ALA A 271 -13.23 4.58 -8.63
C ALA A 271 -14.22 3.40 -8.76
N ASN A 272 -14.87 3.01 -7.66
CA ASN A 272 -15.88 1.95 -7.67
C ASN A 272 -17.23 2.38 -8.31
N ILE A 273 -17.57 3.66 -8.27
CA ILE A 273 -18.81 4.21 -8.85
C ILE A 273 -18.65 4.42 -10.36
N ASN A 274 -17.50 4.86 -10.83
CA ASN A 274 -17.23 5.11 -12.25
C ASN A 274 -17.07 3.83 -13.08
N HIS A 275 -17.08 2.66 -12.41
CA HIS A 275 -17.21 1.35 -13.03
C HIS A 275 -18.45 0.63 -12.49
N PRO A 276 -19.67 1.13 -12.74
CA PRO A 276 -20.88 0.44 -12.30
C PRO A 276 -20.95 -0.92 -13.01
N ASN A 277 -21.18 -1.96 -12.22
CA ASN A 277 -21.60 -3.27 -12.73
C ASN A 277 -22.57 -3.08 -13.91
N LYS A 278 -22.19 -3.46 -15.09
CA LYS A 278 -23.14 -3.79 -16.15
C LYS A 278 -23.90 -5.07 -15.74
N LYS A 279 -24.69 -4.98 -14.68
CA LYS A 279 -25.82 -5.84 -14.45
C LYS A 279 -26.99 -5.20 -15.14
N SER A 280 -27.44 -5.87 -16.11
CA SER A 280 -28.69 -5.82 -16.87
C SER A 280 -28.46 -5.53 -18.34
N PHE A 281 -28.46 -6.60 -19.10
CA PHE A 281 -29.43 -6.68 -20.24
C PHE A 281 -29.60 -8.16 -20.58
N LEU A 282 -30.79 -8.66 -20.16
CA LEU A 282 -31.60 -9.79 -20.69
C LEU A 282 -30.91 -11.13 -20.85
#